data_5fd72f587c2ad72b447d627a486855aa
#
_entry.id   5fd72f587c2ad72b447d627a486855aa
#
_cell.length_a   1.000
_cell.length_b   1.000
_cell.length_c   1.000
_cell.angle_alpha   90.00
_cell.angle_beta   90.00
_cell.angle_gamma   90.00
#
_symmetry.space_group_name_H-M   'P 1'
#
loop_
_entity.id
_entity.type
_entity.pdbx_description
1 polymer ?
#
loop_
_entity_poly.entity_id
_entity_poly.type
_entity_poly.pdbx_seq_one_letter_code
_entity_poly.pdbx_strand_id
1 'polypeptide(L)'
;MLALAGCNSSSDEPERPDPLHTYNGRVIRGWLLSLERQDYTQAAYYFAPNALIDQGHPYRLRTKSDAFAFNASLPCRADLVRLKGGGAHVLATFRLREGPGGPCSGLVRVRYTIRGGKFAEWRQLEERQGQPA
;
A
#
# COMPACT_ATOMS: atom_id res chain seq x y z
N MET A 1 -34.89 -19.76 -20.24
CA MET A 1 -34.43 -19.49 -20.03
C MET A 1 -33.57 -19.42 -19.87
N LEU A 2 -33.34 -19.42 -19.74
CA LEU A 2 -32.62 -19.27 -19.40
C LEU A 2 -31.73 -18.81 -19.32
N ALA A 3 -31.56 -18.76 -19.40
CA ALA A 3 -30.72 -18.27 -19.22
C ALA A 3 -30.19 -17.86 -18.77
N LEU A 4 -30.35 -17.90 -18.35
CA LEU A 4 -29.80 -17.50 -17.78
C LEU A 4 -29.00 -17.69 -17.38
N ALA A 5 -29.00 -18.03 -17.23
CA ALA A 5 -28.26 -18.34 -16.69
C ALA A 5 -27.22 -18.26 -16.95
N GLY A 6 -26.86 -18.45 -17.10
CA GLY A 6 -25.75 -18.41 -17.13
C GLY A 6 -25.09 -17.70 -17.08
N CYS A 7 -25.33 -17.24 -17.03
CA CYS A 7 -24.64 -16.54 -16.92
C CYS A 7 -24.12 -16.32 -16.13
N ASN A 8 -24.16 -16.52 -15.65
CA ASN A 8 -23.54 -16.32 -14.79
C ASN A 8 -22.72 -16.96 -14.50
N SER A 9 -22.59 -17.50 -14.73
CA SER A 9 -21.87 -18.16 -14.31
C SER A 9 -20.84 -17.95 -14.24
N SER A 10 -20.49 -17.61 -14.55
CA SER A 10 -19.45 -17.35 -14.42
C SER A 10 -19.26 -16.94 -13.49
N SER A 11 -19.71 -16.69 -13.26
CA SER A 11 -19.51 -16.30 -12.41
C SER A 11 -19.22 -16.92 -11.55
N ASP A 12 -19.15 -17.52 -11.57
CA ASP A 12 -18.94 -18.18 -10.74
C ASP A 12 -17.87 -18.15 -10.18
N GLU A 13 -17.19 -17.72 -10.43
CA GLU A 13 -16.15 -17.56 -9.90
C GLU A 13 -16.36 -16.84 -8.86
N PRO A 14 -16.12 -17.08 -8.10
CA PRO A 14 -16.41 -16.69 -7.02
C PRO A 14 -16.45 -15.57 -6.67
N GLU A 15 -17.07 -15.31 -6.35
CA GLU A 15 -17.34 -14.40 -5.61
C GLU A 15 -16.30 -13.90 -4.78
N ARG A 16 -15.11 -14.27 -4.96
CA ARG A 16 -14.04 -13.79 -4.19
C ARG A 16 -13.73 -12.38 -4.63
N PRO A 17 -13.71 -11.37 -3.79
CA PRO A 17 -13.44 -10.01 -4.24
C PRO A 17 -12.02 -9.89 -4.76
N ASP A 18 -11.86 -8.99 -5.72
CA ASP A 18 -10.53 -8.64 -6.20
C ASP A 18 -9.80 -7.99 -5.03
N PRO A 19 -8.65 -8.54 -4.60
CA PRO A 19 -7.95 -7.98 -3.46
C PRO A 19 -7.61 -6.51 -3.59
N LEU A 20 -7.38 -6.03 -4.82
CA LEU A 20 -7.04 -4.63 -5.01
C LEU A 20 -8.22 -3.70 -4.78
N HIS A 21 -9.44 -4.25 -4.74
CA HIS A 21 -10.64 -3.47 -4.53
C HIS A 21 -11.25 -3.67 -3.15
N THR A 22 -10.54 -4.35 -2.26
CA THR A 22 -11.00 -4.49 -0.88
C THR A 22 -10.82 -3.18 -0.16
N TYR A 23 -11.36 -3.10 1.06
CA TYR A 23 -11.21 -1.90 1.87
C TYR A 23 -9.73 -1.55 2.05
N ASN A 24 -8.91 -2.55 2.41
CA ASN A 24 -7.49 -2.28 2.60
C ASN A 24 -6.81 -1.86 1.31
N GLY A 25 -7.23 -2.44 0.19
CA GLY A 25 -6.71 -2.02 -1.10
C GLY A 25 -7.03 -0.57 -1.39
N ARG A 26 -8.24 -0.14 -1.04
CA ARG A 26 -8.62 1.26 -1.25
C ARG A 26 -7.81 2.19 -0.35
N VAL A 27 -7.53 1.77 0.88
CA VAL A 27 -6.71 2.57 1.79
C VAL A 27 -5.32 2.78 1.19
N ILE A 28 -4.70 1.68 0.73
CA ILE A 28 -3.37 1.76 0.15
C ILE A 28 -3.38 2.63 -1.11
N ARG A 29 -4.39 2.46 -1.96
CA ARG A 29 -4.45 3.24 -3.19
C ARG A 29 -4.69 4.71 -2.90
N GLY A 30 -5.48 5.03 -1.88
CA GLY A 30 -5.68 6.42 -1.50
C GLY A 30 -4.38 7.07 -1.05
N TRP A 31 -3.59 6.32 -0.29
CA TRP A 31 -2.27 6.78 0.14
C TRP A 31 -1.36 7.02 -1.07
N LEU A 32 -1.32 6.04 -2.00
CA LEU A 32 -0.49 6.19 -3.20
C LEU A 32 -0.91 7.41 -4.01
N LEU A 33 -2.21 7.67 -4.10
CA LEU A 33 -2.68 8.83 -4.84
C LEU A 33 -2.21 10.13 -4.19
N SER A 34 -2.19 10.16 -2.86
CA SER A 34 -1.67 11.33 -2.15
C SER A 34 -0.21 11.55 -2.48
N LEU A 35 0.58 10.47 -2.53
CA LEU A 35 1.99 10.58 -2.89
C LEU A 35 2.15 11.05 -4.34
N GLU A 36 1.31 10.53 -5.24
CA GLU A 36 1.37 10.91 -6.64
C GLU A 36 1.14 12.41 -6.79
N ARG A 37 0.28 12.96 -5.97
CA ARG A 37 -0.03 14.38 -6.00
C ARG A 37 0.91 15.21 -5.15
N GLN A 38 1.86 14.56 -4.50
CA GLN A 38 2.79 15.22 -3.60
C GLN A 38 2.05 15.93 -2.46
N ASP A 39 0.92 15.38 -2.08
CA ASP A 39 0.15 15.89 -0.97
C ASP A 39 0.55 15.12 0.27
N TYR A 40 1.65 15.52 0.87
CA TYR A 40 2.23 14.76 1.98
C TYR A 40 1.45 14.95 3.27
N THR A 41 0.70 16.03 3.38
CA THR A 41 -0.21 16.20 4.50
C THR A 41 -1.29 15.13 4.46
N GLN A 42 -1.89 14.93 3.27
CA GLN A 42 -2.91 13.91 3.12
C GLN A 42 -2.31 12.52 3.29
N ALA A 43 -1.12 12.30 2.73
CA ALA A 43 -0.45 11.01 2.89
C ALA A 43 -0.21 10.71 4.36
N ALA A 44 0.14 11.71 5.14
CA ALA A 44 0.40 11.52 6.57
C ALA A 44 -0.87 11.08 7.31
N TYR A 45 -2.04 11.48 6.83
CA TYR A 45 -3.28 11.07 7.48
C TYR A 45 -3.50 9.56 7.45
N TYR A 46 -2.87 8.87 6.53
CA TYR A 46 -3.04 7.42 6.43
C TYR A 46 -2.25 6.67 7.49
N PHE A 47 -1.48 7.37 8.33
CA PHE A 47 -0.66 6.72 9.35
C PHE A 47 -1.24 6.97 10.73
N ALA A 48 -1.34 5.88 11.48
CA ALA A 48 -1.84 5.98 12.85
C ALA A 48 -0.80 6.66 13.74
N PRO A 49 -1.22 7.22 14.86
CA PRO A 49 -0.23 7.72 15.83
C PRO A 49 0.72 6.60 16.22
N ASN A 50 1.99 6.91 16.30
CA ASN A 50 3.04 5.94 16.65
C ASN A 50 3.14 4.78 15.69
N ALA A 51 2.80 5.00 14.42
CA ALA A 51 2.93 3.95 13.41
C ALA A 51 4.39 3.48 13.35
N LEU A 52 4.55 2.18 13.22
CA LEU A 52 5.88 1.59 13.14
C LEU A 52 6.31 1.54 11.68
N ILE A 53 7.46 2.11 11.40
CA ILE A 53 8.06 2.09 10.06
C ILE A 53 9.33 1.26 10.14
N ASP A 54 9.50 0.35 9.19
CA ASP A 54 10.70 -0.47 9.14
C ASP A 54 11.18 -0.56 7.70
N GLN A 55 12.23 0.15 7.39
CA GLN A 55 12.90 0.10 6.09
C GLN A 55 14.33 -0.39 6.26
N GLY A 56 14.51 -1.31 7.17
CA GLY A 56 15.82 -1.83 7.48
C GLY A 56 16.11 -1.73 8.97
N HIS A 57 15.55 -0.73 9.62
CA HIS A 57 15.53 -0.67 11.06
C HIS A 57 14.27 0.07 11.47
N PRO A 58 13.67 -0.32 12.58
CA PRO A 58 12.36 0.21 12.95
C PRO A 58 12.46 1.54 13.67
N TYR A 59 11.46 2.37 13.43
CA TYR A 59 11.27 3.59 14.20
C TYR A 59 9.78 3.94 14.16
N ARG A 60 9.39 4.90 14.98
CA ARG A 60 7.98 5.24 15.08
C ARG A 60 7.74 6.66 14.63
N LEU A 61 6.59 6.85 13.97
CA LEU A 61 6.15 8.18 13.59
C LEU A 61 5.33 8.73 14.74
N ARG A 62 5.95 9.59 15.54
CA ARG A 62 5.33 10.03 16.78
C ARG A 62 4.42 11.22 16.61
N THR A 63 4.60 11.98 15.54
CA THR A 63 3.83 13.18 15.30
C THR A 63 3.39 13.21 13.85
N LYS A 64 2.46 14.09 13.54
CA LYS A 64 2.09 14.27 12.14
C LYS A 64 3.24 14.81 11.33
N SER A 65 4.10 15.60 11.95
CA SER A 65 5.29 16.10 11.28
C SER A 65 6.22 14.95 10.90
N ASP A 66 6.36 13.95 11.79
CA ASP A 66 7.15 12.76 11.47
C ASP A 66 6.55 12.02 10.29
N ALA A 67 5.22 11.88 10.28
CA ALA A 67 4.56 11.17 9.19
C ALA A 67 4.70 11.93 7.87
N PHE A 68 4.58 13.25 7.92
CA PHE A 68 4.80 14.08 6.74
C PHE A 68 6.22 13.86 6.22
N ALA A 69 7.20 13.92 7.11
CA ALA A 69 8.60 13.79 6.71
C ALA A 69 8.89 12.41 6.11
N PHE A 70 8.32 11.37 6.70
CA PHE A 70 8.49 10.04 6.14
C PHE A 70 7.96 9.98 4.71
N ASN A 71 6.75 10.46 4.50
CA ASN A 71 6.15 10.39 3.18
C ASN A 71 6.91 11.25 2.18
N ALA A 72 7.36 12.41 2.59
CA ALA A 72 8.11 13.28 1.70
C ALA A 72 9.48 12.74 1.36
N SER A 73 9.99 11.81 2.17
CA SER A 73 11.31 11.24 1.94
C SER A 73 11.32 10.05 1.00
N LEU A 74 10.15 9.54 0.62
CA LEU A 74 10.09 8.36 -0.25
C LEU A 74 10.57 8.74 -1.64
N PRO A 75 11.59 8.05 -2.15
CA PRO A 75 12.22 8.48 -3.39
C PRO A 75 11.51 8.02 -4.64
N CYS A 76 10.68 6.99 -4.56
CA CYS A 76 10.09 6.35 -5.74
C CYS A 76 8.59 6.51 -5.73
N ARG A 77 8.00 6.60 -6.93
CA ARG A 77 6.59 6.36 -7.08
C ARG A 77 6.37 4.88 -7.23
N ALA A 78 5.15 4.44 -6.97
CA ALA A 78 4.86 3.01 -6.96
C ALA A 78 3.45 2.74 -7.41
N ASP A 79 3.28 1.61 -8.07
CA ASP A 79 1.96 1.11 -8.43
C ASP A 79 1.69 -0.15 -7.63
N LEU A 80 0.50 -0.27 -7.09
CA LEU A 80 0.11 -1.46 -6.36
C LEU A 80 -0.26 -2.54 -7.38
N VAL A 81 0.49 -3.64 -7.39
CA VAL A 81 0.27 -4.69 -8.37
C VAL A 81 -0.26 -5.97 -7.76
N ARG A 82 -0.16 -6.15 -6.45
CA ARG A 82 -0.68 -7.35 -5.79
C ARG A 82 -0.94 -7.06 -4.34
N LEU A 83 -2.01 -7.63 -3.81
CA LEU A 83 -2.32 -7.51 -2.40
C LEU A 83 -2.75 -8.89 -1.91
N LYS A 84 -2.15 -9.36 -0.82
CA LYS A 84 -2.49 -10.64 -0.23
C LYS A 84 -2.83 -10.43 1.22
N GLY A 85 -3.67 -11.33 1.74
CA GLY A 85 -4.06 -11.28 3.13
C GLY A 85 -5.35 -10.51 3.32
N GLY A 86 -5.81 -10.48 4.53
CA GLY A 86 -7.06 -9.84 4.84
C GLY A 86 -7.07 -9.38 6.27
N GLY A 87 -8.21 -8.81 6.68
CA GLY A 87 -8.30 -8.27 8.01
C GLY A 87 -7.30 -7.17 8.19
N ALA A 88 -6.61 -7.18 9.32
CA ALA A 88 -5.68 -6.11 9.66
C ALA A 88 -4.31 -6.26 9.00
N HIS A 89 -3.98 -7.45 8.49
CA HIS A 89 -2.61 -7.73 8.04
C HIS A 89 -2.61 -8.05 6.57
N VAL A 90 -1.92 -7.24 5.79
CA VAL A 90 -1.85 -7.46 4.34
C VAL A 90 -0.41 -7.29 3.86
N LEU A 91 -0.12 -7.98 2.77
CA LEU A 91 1.17 -7.88 2.11
C LEU A 91 0.93 -7.29 0.73
N ALA A 92 1.53 -6.15 0.49
CA ALA A 92 1.38 -5.44 -0.78
C ALA A 92 2.65 -5.55 -1.58
N THR A 93 2.51 -5.77 -2.88
CA THR A 93 3.63 -5.74 -3.81
C THR A 93 3.47 -4.52 -4.69
N PHE A 94 4.52 -3.74 -4.80
CA PHE A 94 4.53 -2.53 -5.59
C PHE A 94 5.56 -2.63 -6.69
N ARG A 95 5.22 -2.07 -7.85
CA ARG A 95 6.20 -1.85 -8.91
C ARG A 95 6.67 -0.42 -8.79
N LEU A 96 7.97 -0.25 -8.64
CA LEU A 96 8.55 1.07 -8.48
C LEU A 96 8.76 1.73 -9.82
N ARG A 97 8.61 3.04 -9.83
CA ARG A 97 8.94 3.84 -11.01
C ARG A 97 9.54 5.15 -10.55
N GLU A 98 10.02 5.90 -11.53
CA GLU A 98 10.72 7.13 -11.25
C GLU A 98 9.90 8.02 -10.32
N GLY A 99 10.57 8.62 -9.36
CA GLY A 99 9.95 9.49 -8.38
C GLY A 99 10.83 10.66 -8.06
N PRO A 100 10.52 11.37 -6.99
CA PRO A 100 11.27 12.58 -6.64
C PRO A 100 12.74 12.33 -6.41
N GLY A 101 13.10 11.13 -5.99
CA GLY A 101 14.51 10.81 -5.74
C GLY A 101 15.27 10.34 -6.95
N GLY A 102 14.61 10.23 -8.10
CA GLY A 102 15.26 9.83 -9.34
C GLY A 102 14.72 8.53 -9.88
N PRO A 103 15.49 7.85 -10.72
CA PRO A 103 15.02 6.61 -11.33
C PRO A 103 14.86 5.51 -10.30
N CYS A 104 13.79 4.76 -10.43
CA CYS A 104 13.51 3.60 -9.60
C CYS A 104 12.92 2.52 -10.48
N SER A 105 13.17 1.26 -10.12
CA SER A 105 12.58 0.14 -10.85
C SER A 105 12.51 -1.06 -9.92
N GLY A 106 11.87 -2.12 -10.40
CA GLY A 106 11.78 -3.35 -9.65
C GLY A 106 10.53 -3.42 -8.80
N LEU A 107 10.47 -4.48 -8.02
CA LEU A 107 9.32 -4.74 -7.15
C LEU A 107 9.78 -4.69 -5.72
N VAL A 108 8.93 -4.14 -4.86
CA VAL A 108 9.15 -4.21 -3.42
C VAL A 108 7.87 -4.69 -2.78
N ARG A 109 8.00 -5.28 -1.61
CA ARG A 109 6.86 -5.76 -0.83
C ARG A 109 6.85 -5.06 0.49
N VAL A 110 5.66 -4.70 0.92
CA VAL A 110 5.47 -4.02 2.20
C VAL A 110 4.38 -4.75 2.95
N ARG A 111 4.67 -5.10 4.20
CA ARG A 111 3.68 -5.69 5.08
C ARG A 111 3.06 -4.58 5.89
N TYR A 112 1.74 -4.52 5.82
CA TYR A 112 0.99 -3.50 6.54
C TYR A 112 0.19 -4.11 7.65
N THR A 113 0.06 -3.39 8.74
CA THR A 113 -1.02 -3.59 9.69
C THR A 113 -1.91 -2.37 9.55
N ILE A 114 -3.18 -2.59 9.20
CA ILE A 114 -4.13 -1.52 8.94
C ILE A 114 -5.27 -1.64 9.94
N ARG A 115 -5.54 -0.57 10.66
CA ARG A 115 -6.63 -0.52 11.63
C ARG A 115 -7.34 0.80 11.48
N GLY A 116 -8.67 0.73 11.35
CA GLY A 116 -9.46 1.95 11.22
C GLY A 116 -9.04 2.78 10.03
N GLY A 117 -8.65 2.13 8.94
CA GLY A 117 -8.26 2.84 7.73
C GLY A 117 -6.90 3.50 7.80
N LYS A 118 -6.08 3.16 8.80
CA LYS A 118 -4.77 3.78 8.96
C LYS A 118 -3.71 2.73 9.13
N PHE A 119 -2.51 3.04 8.69
CA PHE A 119 -1.37 2.15 8.80
C PHE A 119 -0.81 2.24 10.23
N ALA A 120 -0.94 1.15 10.97
CA ALA A 120 -0.29 1.04 12.27
C ALA A 120 1.13 0.53 12.11
N GLU A 121 1.39 -0.16 11.01
CA GLU A 121 2.72 -0.68 10.72
C GLU A 121 2.92 -0.67 9.21
N TRP A 122 4.11 -0.29 8.79
CA TRP A 122 4.53 -0.22 7.39
C TRP A 122 5.92 -0.82 7.38
N ARG A 123 6.05 -2.08 6.97
CA ARG A 123 7.33 -2.77 7.05
C ARG A 123 7.74 -3.23 5.66
N GLN A 124 8.79 -2.64 5.14
CA GLN A 124 9.32 -3.03 3.85
C GLN A 124 10.11 -4.31 4.02
N LEU A 125 9.80 -5.31 3.23
CA LEU A 125 10.51 -6.57 3.28
C LEU A 125 11.74 -6.48 2.41
N GLU A 126 12.79 -7.14 2.84
CA GLU A 126 14.01 -7.14 2.08
C GLU A 126 13.81 -7.91 0.81
N GLU A 127 14.24 -7.35 -0.31
CA GLU A 127 14.18 -8.01 -1.60
C GLU A 127 15.57 -8.09 -2.13
N ARG A 128 15.88 -9.23 -2.76
CA ARG A 128 17.18 -9.40 -3.29
C ARG A 128 17.54 -8.33 -4.26
N GLN A 129 16.62 -7.85 -5.03
CA GLN A 129 16.88 -6.83 -6.00
C GLN A 129 16.07 -5.59 -5.75
N GLY A 130 15.50 -5.47 -4.57
CA GLY A 130 14.64 -4.36 -4.28
C GLY A 130 15.41 -3.13 -3.87
N GLN A 131 14.72 -2.02 -3.88
CA GLN A 131 15.25 -0.75 -3.45
C GLN A 131 14.38 -0.21 -2.35
N PRO A 132 14.89 0.64 -1.47
CA PRO A 132 14.02 1.31 -0.51
C PRO A 132 12.99 2.12 -1.27
N ALA A 133 11.76 2.00 -0.82
CA ALA A 133 10.64 2.67 -1.49
C ALA A 133 10.68 4.17 -1.35
#